data_5876f869bdf60bfcd51450092867adfa
#
_entry.id   5876f869bdf60bfcd51450092867adfa
#
_cell.length_a   1.000
_cell.length_b   1.000
_cell.length_c   1.000
_cell.angle_alpha   90.00
_cell.angle_beta   90.00
_cell.angle_gamma   90.00
#
_symmetry.space_group_name_H-M   'P 1'
#
loop_
_entity.id
_entity.type
_entity.pdbx_description
1 polymer ?
#
loop_
_entity_poly.entity_id
_entity_poly.type
_entity_poly.pdbx_seq_one_letter_code
_entity_poly.pdbx_strand_id
1 'polypeptide(L)'
;MKTNQRYFLTVTLILILFSSQGFSWGWEAHKFINEHAVECLPPEMAFFKDHQVFLAEHAPDPDKTKNRPGYWHFIDIDNYPEYFSGTMPIELPNLLKLYDWKTVSGNGIVPWAIGYEMDSLMTLMADGNWDMAWQAAADLGHYVADSHQPLHLTANYNGQLTGQKGIHSRYETKMINPYLKGLNLPAGHAVYLENVNEVVFQYIHELYPQMNQILAADSIATKIDPAQDSTYYATMWSALDSMTIDALNRSILDLASIWYTTWVNAGCPYPPGVNSTEAVADDLTLKIKKTACLFMRPTVKVTYFLPADDAVSIGVYDTHGQLVRQLVNENDMAGVHTMRWKMGPQLVNSVHFIRLSSRSAELAVKLDGSR
;
A
#
# COMPACT_ATOMS: atom_id res chain seq x y z
N MET A 1 45.02 10.50 -68.20
CA MET A 1 44.14 11.17 -67.26
C MET A 1 43.60 10.12 -66.29
N LYS A 2 44.05 10.11 -65.03
CA LYS A 2 43.58 9.21 -63.97
C LYS A 2 42.74 10.04 -63.00
N THR A 3 41.45 9.82 -62.98
CA THR A 3 40.50 10.45 -62.05
C THR A 3 40.55 9.72 -60.69
N ASN A 4 41.07 10.41 -59.67
CA ASN A 4 41.00 9.93 -58.27
C ASN A 4 39.60 10.22 -57.68
N GLN A 5 38.79 9.19 -57.51
CA GLN A 5 37.56 9.26 -56.73
C GLN A 5 37.90 9.13 -55.24
N ARG A 6 37.71 10.21 -54.48
CA ARG A 6 37.77 10.22 -53.02
C ARG A 6 36.40 9.82 -52.46
N TYR A 7 36.34 8.66 -51.80
CA TYR A 7 35.16 8.27 -51.03
C TYR A 7 35.20 8.99 -49.67
N PHE A 8 34.24 9.86 -49.42
CA PHE A 8 33.97 10.41 -48.11
C PHE A 8 33.12 9.37 -47.31
N LEU A 9 33.73 8.78 -46.29
CA LEU A 9 33.02 7.94 -45.36
C LEU A 9 32.33 8.85 -44.34
N THR A 10 30.99 9.02 -44.47
CA THR A 10 30.19 9.71 -43.47
C THR A 10 29.91 8.73 -42.32
N VAL A 11 30.60 8.87 -41.19
CA VAL A 11 30.28 8.16 -39.97
C VAL A 11 29.09 8.82 -39.34
N THR A 12 27.92 8.21 -39.50
CA THR A 12 26.69 8.62 -38.76
C THR A 12 26.79 8.11 -37.35
N LEU A 13 27.09 9.01 -36.42
CA LEU A 13 27.06 8.74 -35.00
C LEU A 13 25.61 8.61 -34.55
N ILE A 14 25.10 7.38 -34.43
CA ILE A 14 23.79 7.12 -33.83
C ILE A 14 23.97 7.32 -32.31
N LEU A 15 23.55 8.49 -31.84
CA LEU A 15 23.33 8.74 -30.42
C LEU A 15 22.10 7.91 -29.99
N ILE A 16 22.35 6.72 -29.45
CA ILE A 16 21.32 5.99 -28.72
C ILE A 16 21.13 6.75 -27.41
N LEU A 17 20.10 7.59 -27.38
CA LEU A 17 19.56 8.15 -26.12
C LEU A 17 18.96 6.97 -25.37
N PHE A 18 19.73 6.35 -24.50
CA PHE A 18 19.16 5.57 -23.41
C PHE A 18 18.41 6.56 -22.52
N SER A 19 17.09 6.64 -22.68
CA SER A 19 16.24 7.15 -21.62
C SER A 19 16.46 6.24 -20.43
N SER A 20 17.19 6.71 -19.42
CA SER A 20 17.21 6.08 -18.11
C SER A 20 15.80 6.21 -17.58
N GLN A 21 14.97 5.19 -17.81
CA GLN A 21 13.71 5.03 -17.07
C GLN A 21 14.15 4.85 -15.61
N GLY A 22 13.73 5.77 -14.76
CA GLY A 22 13.84 5.60 -13.33
C GLY A 22 12.99 4.38 -12.99
N PHE A 23 13.63 3.31 -12.54
CA PHE A 23 12.95 2.16 -11.97
C PHE A 23 12.68 2.51 -10.51
N SER A 24 11.45 2.36 -10.08
CA SER A 24 11.00 2.38 -8.69
C SER A 24 11.72 1.31 -7.85
N TRP A 25 11.40 1.11 -6.57
CA TRP A 25 11.93 -0.06 -5.82
C TRP A 25 12.21 -1.20 -6.79
N GLY A 26 13.45 -1.70 -6.88
CA GLY A 26 13.79 -2.69 -7.90
C GLY A 26 12.75 -3.82 -7.93
N TRP A 27 12.49 -4.41 -9.08
CA TRP A 27 11.40 -5.39 -9.29
C TRP A 27 11.30 -6.46 -8.19
N GLU A 28 12.43 -6.86 -7.62
CA GLU A 28 12.46 -7.87 -6.55
C GLU A 28 11.89 -7.31 -5.22
N ALA A 29 12.08 -6.02 -4.93
CA ALA A 29 11.50 -5.43 -3.74
C ALA A 29 9.98 -5.22 -3.89
N HIS A 30 9.46 -4.85 -5.07
CA HIS A 30 8.03 -4.83 -5.33
C HIS A 30 7.38 -6.19 -5.14
N LYS A 31 8.01 -7.25 -5.70
CA LYS A 31 7.55 -8.62 -5.50
C LYS A 31 7.51 -9.00 -4.02
N PHE A 32 8.59 -8.69 -3.32
CA PHE A 32 8.73 -8.96 -1.90
C PHE A 32 7.64 -8.27 -1.06
N ILE A 33 7.35 -7.00 -1.33
CA ILE A 33 6.32 -6.23 -0.62
C ILE A 33 4.93 -6.84 -0.85
N ASN A 34 4.56 -7.10 -2.12
CA ASN A 34 3.26 -7.68 -2.44
C ASN A 34 3.09 -9.07 -1.86
N GLU A 35 4.13 -9.91 -1.91
CA GLU A 35 4.12 -11.26 -1.33
C GLU A 35 3.84 -11.22 0.17
N HIS A 36 4.58 -10.40 0.92
CA HIS A 36 4.47 -10.37 2.39
C HIS A 36 3.25 -9.59 2.87
N ALA A 37 2.70 -8.67 2.09
CA ALA A 37 1.46 -7.98 2.43
C ALA A 37 0.27 -8.96 2.54
N VAL A 38 0.25 -10.03 1.75
CA VAL A 38 -0.78 -11.07 1.84
C VAL A 38 -0.77 -11.76 3.21
N GLU A 39 0.41 -11.91 3.82
CA GLU A 39 0.56 -12.56 5.14
C GLU A 39 0.00 -11.71 6.28
N CYS A 40 -0.13 -10.40 6.06
CA CYS A 40 -0.66 -9.45 7.04
C CYS A 40 -2.19 -9.28 6.96
N LEU A 41 -2.85 -9.88 5.96
CA LEU A 41 -4.30 -9.78 5.78
C LEU A 41 -5.06 -10.57 6.83
N PRO A 42 -6.26 -10.09 7.22
CA PRO A 42 -7.09 -10.80 8.18
C PRO A 42 -7.66 -12.11 7.59
N PRO A 43 -8.08 -13.07 8.44
CA PRO A 43 -8.59 -14.37 8.00
C PRO A 43 -9.71 -14.30 6.96
N GLU A 44 -10.54 -13.26 7.00
CA GLU A 44 -11.63 -13.03 6.04
C GLU A 44 -11.14 -12.82 4.60
N MET A 45 -9.88 -12.42 4.45
CA MET A 45 -9.19 -12.25 3.17
C MET A 45 -8.21 -13.40 2.86
N ALA A 46 -8.35 -14.55 3.53
CA ALA A 46 -7.46 -15.71 3.32
C ALA A 46 -7.37 -16.14 1.83
N PHE A 47 -8.40 -15.84 1.03
CA PHE A 47 -8.42 -16.10 -0.40
C PHE A 47 -7.34 -15.34 -1.21
N PHE A 48 -6.74 -14.28 -0.65
CA PHE A 48 -5.58 -13.63 -1.25
C PHE A 48 -4.35 -14.53 -1.29
N LYS A 49 -4.23 -15.52 -0.37
CA LYS A 49 -3.12 -16.47 -0.35
C LYS A 49 -3.05 -17.33 -1.61
N ASP A 50 -4.19 -17.67 -2.19
CA ASP A 50 -4.25 -18.42 -3.44
C ASP A 50 -3.69 -17.65 -4.64
N HIS A 51 -3.60 -16.30 -4.50
CA HIS A 51 -3.09 -15.39 -5.51
C HIS A 51 -1.77 -14.71 -5.10
N GLN A 52 -1.15 -15.09 -3.98
CA GLN A 52 0.08 -14.48 -3.46
C GLN A 52 1.21 -14.43 -4.52
N VAL A 53 1.43 -15.56 -5.21
CA VAL A 53 2.43 -15.63 -6.30
C VAL A 53 2.07 -14.70 -7.46
N PHE A 54 0.80 -14.64 -7.86
CA PHE A 54 0.35 -13.74 -8.89
C PHE A 54 0.60 -12.28 -8.50
N LEU A 55 0.17 -11.88 -7.31
CA LEU A 55 0.34 -10.52 -6.79
C LEU A 55 1.81 -10.11 -6.74
N ALA A 56 2.70 -11.02 -6.34
CA ALA A 56 4.14 -10.79 -6.35
C ALA A 56 4.69 -10.63 -7.78
N GLU A 57 4.44 -11.58 -8.67
CA GLU A 57 5.02 -11.59 -10.02
C GLU A 57 4.52 -10.42 -10.88
N HIS A 58 3.31 -9.92 -10.64
CA HIS A 58 2.70 -8.79 -11.35
C HIS A 58 2.93 -7.43 -10.68
N ALA A 59 3.49 -7.37 -9.48
CA ALA A 59 3.82 -6.12 -8.81
C ALA A 59 4.70 -5.17 -9.66
N PRO A 60 5.69 -5.64 -10.47
CA PRO A 60 6.48 -4.76 -11.32
C PRO A 60 5.84 -4.36 -12.66
N ASP A 61 4.58 -4.75 -12.94
CA ASP A 61 3.97 -4.52 -14.25
C ASP A 61 3.74 -3.05 -14.60
N PRO A 62 3.41 -2.13 -13.66
CA PRO A 62 3.33 -0.70 -13.96
C PRO A 62 4.61 -0.11 -14.57
N ASP A 63 5.79 -0.60 -14.17
CA ASP A 63 7.08 -0.20 -14.74
C ASP A 63 7.30 -0.74 -16.16
N LYS A 64 6.79 -1.94 -16.44
CA LYS A 64 6.99 -2.63 -17.72
C LYS A 64 6.01 -2.18 -18.79
N THR A 65 4.82 -1.79 -18.38
CA THR A 65 3.73 -1.41 -19.27
C THR A 65 3.62 0.10 -19.37
N LYS A 66 3.30 0.63 -20.55
CA LYS A 66 3.03 2.07 -20.72
C LYS A 66 1.55 2.40 -20.53
N ASN A 67 0.83 1.56 -19.80
CA ASN A 67 -0.61 1.71 -19.61
C ASN A 67 -0.97 2.81 -18.62
N ARG A 68 -0.01 3.19 -17.76
CA ARG A 68 -0.15 4.31 -16.81
C ARG A 68 0.94 5.36 -17.08
N PRO A 69 0.66 6.64 -16.80
CA PRO A 69 1.65 7.70 -16.94
C PRO A 69 2.79 7.57 -15.93
N GLY A 70 4.04 7.86 -16.37
CA GLY A 70 5.21 7.76 -15.49
C GLY A 70 5.16 8.67 -14.24
N TYR A 71 4.38 9.75 -14.27
CA TYR A 71 4.19 10.63 -13.11
C TYR A 71 3.30 10.02 -12.00
N TRP A 72 2.82 8.79 -12.14
CA TRP A 72 2.13 8.05 -11.08
C TRP A 72 3.08 7.44 -10.06
N HIS A 73 4.37 7.29 -10.39
CA HIS A 73 5.37 6.57 -9.61
C HIS A 73 6.07 7.41 -8.54
N PHE A 74 5.88 8.73 -8.51
CA PHE A 74 6.64 9.60 -7.61
C PHE A 74 5.85 10.85 -7.21
N ILE A 75 6.42 11.59 -6.26
CA ILE A 75 6.04 12.97 -5.97
C ILE A 75 7.29 13.76 -5.55
N ASP A 76 7.64 14.78 -6.32
CA ASP A 76 8.67 15.76 -5.97
C ASP A 76 8.09 16.73 -4.93
N ILE A 77 7.87 16.22 -3.69
CA ILE A 77 7.15 16.95 -2.63
C ILE A 77 7.86 18.25 -2.23
N ASP A 78 9.18 18.27 -2.40
CA ASP A 78 10.04 19.43 -2.14
C ASP A 78 9.90 20.57 -3.15
N ASN A 79 9.17 20.38 -4.23
CA ASN A 79 8.77 21.46 -5.14
C ASN A 79 7.53 22.24 -4.65
N TYR A 80 6.93 21.83 -3.52
CA TYR A 80 5.77 22.51 -2.94
C TYR A 80 6.14 23.24 -1.64
N PRO A 81 6.18 24.59 -1.62
CA PRO A 81 6.44 25.35 -0.39
C PRO A 81 5.46 25.05 0.74
N GLU A 82 4.21 24.66 0.38
CA GLU A 82 3.15 24.29 1.31
C GLU A 82 3.51 23.05 2.12
N TYR A 83 4.31 22.14 1.58
CA TYR A 83 4.81 20.99 2.32
C TYR A 83 5.63 21.42 3.54
N PHE A 84 6.58 22.34 3.35
CA PHE A 84 7.46 22.82 4.43
C PHE A 84 6.73 23.69 5.44
N SER A 85 5.65 24.37 5.04
CA SER A 85 4.82 25.18 5.95
C SER A 85 3.72 24.37 6.65
N GLY A 86 3.57 23.07 6.33
CA GLY A 86 2.52 22.22 6.89
C GLY A 86 1.11 22.57 6.38
N THR A 87 1.02 23.23 5.23
CA THR A 87 -0.26 23.65 4.61
C THR A 87 -0.55 22.95 3.27
N MET A 88 0.20 21.90 2.96
CA MET A 88 0.05 21.13 1.73
C MET A 88 -1.36 20.52 1.64
N PRO A 89 -2.14 20.83 0.58
CA PRO A 89 -3.43 20.20 0.37
C PRO A 89 -3.25 18.71 0.05
N ILE A 90 -3.87 17.83 0.83
CA ILE A 90 -3.84 16.39 0.59
C ILE A 90 -4.84 15.93 -0.48
N GLU A 91 -5.86 16.76 -0.76
CA GLU A 91 -6.85 16.50 -1.80
C GLU A 91 -6.42 17.16 -3.12
N LEU A 92 -6.29 16.35 -4.19
CA LEU A 92 -5.84 16.82 -5.51
C LEU A 92 -6.65 18.02 -6.05
N PRO A 93 -8.01 18.06 -5.94
CA PRO A 93 -8.77 19.23 -6.37
C PRO A 93 -8.41 20.52 -5.63
N ASN A 94 -7.93 20.43 -4.40
CA ASN A 94 -7.49 21.61 -3.64
C ASN A 94 -6.08 22.03 -4.05
N LEU A 95 -5.18 21.12 -4.36
CA LEU A 95 -3.87 21.42 -4.91
C LEU A 95 -3.99 22.07 -6.29
N LEU A 96 -4.93 21.62 -7.13
CA LEU A 96 -5.21 22.20 -8.46
C LEU A 96 -5.82 23.60 -8.43
N LYS A 97 -6.22 24.11 -7.26
CA LYS A 97 -6.55 25.54 -7.10
C LYS A 97 -5.31 26.43 -6.94
N LEU A 98 -4.18 25.83 -6.55
CA LEU A 98 -2.91 26.53 -6.34
C LEU A 98 -1.99 26.40 -7.55
N TYR A 99 -2.00 25.26 -8.22
CA TYR A 99 -1.11 24.89 -9.31
C TYR A 99 -1.89 24.35 -10.50
N ASP A 100 -1.41 24.60 -11.72
CA ASP A 100 -1.99 23.99 -12.91
C ASP A 100 -1.62 22.48 -13.00
N TRP A 101 -2.39 21.76 -13.82
CA TRP A 101 -2.17 20.32 -14.01
C TRP A 101 -0.78 19.98 -14.53
N LYS A 102 -0.19 20.82 -15.39
CA LYS A 102 1.15 20.60 -15.93
C LYS A 102 2.20 20.62 -14.83
N THR A 103 2.09 21.54 -13.89
CA THR A 103 2.96 21.63 -12.72
C THR A 103 2.77 20.42 -11.81
N VAL A 104 1.52 20.10 -11.47
CA VAL A 104 1.22 18.96 -10.57
C VAL A 104 1.66 17.64 -11.19
N SER A 105 1.32 17.36 -12.45
CA SER A 105 1.77 16.14 -13.11
C SER A 105 3.28 16.10 -13.35
N GLY A 106 3.92 17.26 -13.55
CA GLY A 106 5.37 17.35 -13.65
C GLY A 106 6.10 16.99 -12.35
N ASN A 107 5.50 17.28 -11.21
CA ASN A 107 6.00 16.94 -9.87
C ASN A 107 5.57 15.53 -9.41
N GLY A 108 4.79 14.80 -10.19
CA GLY A 108 4.30 13.47 -9.83
C GLY A 108 3.07 13.48 -8.92
N ILE A 109 2.32 12.37 -8.93
CA ILE A 109 1.04 12.24 -8.24
C ILE A 109 0.86 10.93 -7.48
N VAL A 110 1.91 10.24 -7.08
CA VAL A 110 1.81 8.91 -6.45
C VAL A 110 0.79 8.84 -5.30
N PRO A 111 0.60 9.85 -4.42
CA PRO A 111 -0.42 9.76 -3.37
C PRO A 111 -1.83 9.59 -3.91
N TRP A 112 -2.15 10.30 -4.98
CA TRP A 112 -3.48 10.24 -5.62
C TRP A 112 -3.60 9.07 -6.61
N ALA A 113 -2.49 8.60 -7.18
CA ALA A 113 -2.46 7.38 -7.99
C ALA A 113 -2.87 6.16 -7.16
N ILE A 114 -2.45 6.07 -5.90
CA ILE A 114 -2.92 5.08 -4.93
C ILE A 114 -4.44 5.12 -4.80
N GLY A 115 -5.03 6.32 -4.63
CA GLY A 115 -6.48 6.50 -4.56
C GLY A 115 -7.21 6.03 -5.83
N TYR A 116 -6.67 6.34 -7.00
CA TYR A 116 -7.26 5.90 -8.27
C TYR A 116 -7.21 4.38 -8.46
N GLU A 117 -6.12 3.73 -8.09
CA GLU A 117 -6.04 2.26 -8.15
C GLU A 117 -6.91 1.60 -7.09
N MET A 118 -7.07 2.20 -5.91
CA MET A 118 -8.04 1.76 -4.91
C MET A 118 -9.48 1.79 -5.44
N ASP A 119 -9.88 2.89 -6.06
CA ASP A 119 -11.22 3.04 -6.65
C ASP A 119 -11.46 2.02 -7.77
N SER A 120 -10.43 1.78 -8.60
CA SER A 120 -10.45 0.75 -9.64
C SER A 120 -10.63 -0.64 -9.04
N LEU A 121 -9.80 -1.00 -8.06
CA LEU A 121 -9.85 -2.29 -7.38
C LEU A 121 -11.19 -2.49 -6.66
N MET A 122 -11.68 -1.48 -5.95
CA MET A 122 -12.97 -1.49 -5.25
C MET A 122 -14.11 -1.79 -6.22
N THR A 123 -14.14 -1.11 -7.37
CA THR A 123 -15.16 -1.30 -8.40
C THR A 123 -15.11 -2.72 -8.97
N LEU A 124 -13.91 -3.19 -9.34
CA LEU A 124 -13.72 -4.53 -9.91
C LEU A 124 -14.14 -5.64 -8.94
N MET A 125 -13.82 -5.48 -7.66
CA MET A 125 -14.25 -6.40 -6.60
C MET A 125 -15.77 -6.40 -6.44
N ALA A 126 -16.39 -5.21 -6.39
CA ALA A 126 -17.85 -5.06 -6.23
C ALA A 126 -18.62 -5.65 -7.41
N ASP A 127 -18.09 -5.53 -8.63
CA ASP A 127 -18.66 -6.08 -9.85
C ASP A 127 -18.38 -7.59 -10.04
N GLY A 128 -17.57 -8.20 -9.16
CA GLY A 128 -17.18 -9.60 -9.24
C GLY A 128 -16.18 -9.92 -10.36
N ASN A 129 -15.52 -8.90 -10.92
CA ASN A 129 -14.50 -9.06 -11.97
C ASN A 129 -13.12 -9.35 -11.34
N TRP A 130 -12.98 -10.54 -10.79
CA TRP A 130 -11.80 -10.92 -10.00
C TRP A 130 -10.52 -11.06 -10.84
N ASP A 131 -10.63 -11.47 -12.11
CA ASP A 131 -9.45 -11.56 -12.99
C ASP A 131 -8.75 -10.19 -13.14
N MET A 132 -9.55 -9.12 -13.32
CA MET A 132 -9.02 -7.76 -13.37
C MET A 132 -8.69 -7.20 -11.99
N ALA A 133 -9.42 -7.61 -10.95
CA ALA A 133 -9.17 -7.18 -9.57
C ALA A 133 -7.79 -7.63 -9.06
N TRP A 134 -7.34 -8.84 -9.41
CA TRP A 134 -6.00 -9.30 -9.05
C TRP A 134 -4.89 -8.45 -9.68
N GLN A 135 -5.04 -8.06 -10.94
CA GLN A 135 -4.08 -7.16 -11.58
C GLN A 135 -4.10 -5.77 -10.92
N ALA A 136 -5.29 -5.21 -10.68
CA ALA A 136 -5.42 -3.93 -9.99
C ALA A 136 -4.85 -3.96 -8.56
N ALA A 137 -4.99 -5.09 -7.85
CA ALA A 137 -4.37 -5.27 -6.54
C ALA A 137 -2.83 -5.29 -6.62
N ALA A 138 -2.27 -5.97 -7.63
CA ALA A 138 -0.83 -5.99 -7.87
C ALA A 138 -0.29 -4.60 -8.22
N ASP A 139 -0.98 -3.88 -9.12
CA ASP A 139 -0.63 -2.52 -9.55
C ASP A 139 -0.71 -1.51 -8.37
N LEU A 140 -1.74 -1.63 -7.54
CA LEU A 140 -1.87 -0.82 -6.31
C LEU A 140 -0.68 -1.03 -5.38
N GLY A 141 -0.23 -2.29 -5.21
CA GLY A 141 0.94 -2.61 -4.41
C GLY A 141 2.22 -1.97 -4.92
N HIS A 142 2.36 -1.84 -6.24
CA HIS A 142 3.46 -1.12 -6.86
C HIS A 142 3.52 0.35 -6.41
N TYR A 143 2.42 1.10 -6.55
CA TYR A 143 2.38 2.53 -6.20
C TYR A 143 2.51 2.77 -4.69
N VAL A 144 1.97 1.86 -3.86
CA VAL A 144 2.20 1.92 -2.42
C VAL A 144 3.68 1.73 -2.12
N ALA A 145 4.35 0.75 -2.74
CA ALA A 145 5.78 0.53 -2.57
C ALA A 145 6.60 1.75 -3.03
N ASP A 146 6.29 2.34 -4.18
CA ASP A 146 6.93 3.55 -4.70
C ASP A 146 6.85 4.71 -3.70
N SER A 147 5.69 4.94 -3.12
CA SER A 147 5.46 6.01 -2.16
C SER A 147 6.21 5.82 -0.83
N HIS A 148 6.74 4.62 -0.56
CA HIS A 148 7.60 4.34 0.59
C HIS A 148 9.11 4.40 0.26
N GLN A 149 9.48 4.67 -0.98
CA GLN A 149 10.87 4.82 -1.37
C GLN A 149 11.29 6.30 -1.28
N PRO A 150 12.22 6.68 -0.36
CA PRO A 150 12.52 8.09 -0.10
C PRO A 150 12.99 8.89 -1.33
N LEU A 151 13.63 8.24 -2.30
CA LEU A 151 14.07 8.92 -3.54
C LEU A 151 12.92 9.13 -4.54
N HIS A 152 11.75 8.50 -4.36
CA HIS A 152 10.53 8.81 -5.11
C HIS A 152 9.78 10.03 -4.59
N LEU A 153 10.24 10.62 -3.48
CA LEU A 153 9.58 11.72 -2.79
C LEU A 153 10.27 13.07 -3.00
N THR A 154 11.27 13.15 -3.88
CA THR A 154 12.13 14.32 -4.04
C THR A 154 12.52 14.58 -5.49
N ALA A 155 12.61 15.85 -5.87
CA ALA A 155 13.18 16.29 -7.14
C ALA A 155 14.65 15.85 -7.34
N ASN A 156 15.38 15.53 -6.26
CA ASN A 156 16.74 14.98 -6.33
C ASN A 156 16.76 13.43 -6.40
N TYR A 157 15.73 12.83 -6.97
CA TYR A 157 15.49 11.38 -6.99
C TYR A 157 16.71 10.53 -7.42
N ASN A 158 17.55 11.03 -8.31
CA ASN A 158 18.70 10.29 -8.83
C ASN A 158 20.06 10.93 -8.45
N GLY A 159 20.07 11.83 -7.44
CA GLY A 159 21.28 12.51 -6.97
C GLY A 159 21.83 13.54 -7.96
N GLN A 160 21.06 13.94 -8.97
CA GLN A 160 21.47 14.85 -10.02
C GLN A 160 21.74 16.29 -9.50
N LEU A 161 21.08 16.67 -8.41
CA LEU A 161 21.27 17.98 -7.78
C LEU A 161 22.46 17.99 -6.79
N THR A 162 22.94 16.82 -6.37
CA THR A 162 24.03 16.66 -5.39
C THR A 162 25.30 16.04 -5.96
N GLY A 163 25.35 15.82 -7.30
CA GLY A 163 26.50 15.19 -7.97
C GLY A 163 26.62 13.68 -7.76
N GLN A 164 25.55 13.03 -7.29
CA GLN A 164 25.50 11.61 -6.96
C GLN A 164 24.66 10.81 -7.98
N LYS A 165 24.68 11.24 -9.23
CA LYS A 165 23.85 10.66 -10.30
C LYS A 165 23.94 9.14 -10.32
N GLY A 166 22.79 8.47 -10.41
CA GLY A 166 22.66 7.01 -10.41
C GLY A 166 22.39 6.41 -9.02
N ILE A 167 22.29 7.24 -7.96
CA ILE A 167 22.01 6.77 -6.59
C ILE A 167 20.69 6.00 -6.52
N HIS A 168 19.70 6.36 -7.32
CA HIS A 168 18.41 5.71 -7.37
C HIS A 168 18.56 4.19 -7.53
N SER A 169 19.06 3.75 -8.67
CA SER A 169 19.28 2.32 -8.95
C SER A 169 20.31 1.66 -8.00
N ARG A 170 21.30 2.42 -7.50
CA ARG A 170 22.26 1.89 -6.52
C ARG A 170 21.57 1.54 -5.19
N TYR A 171 20.67 2.39 -4.71
CA TYR A 171 19.97 2.18 -3.46
C TYR A 171 18.90 1.09 -3.63
N GLU A 172 17.92 1.29 -4.49
CA GLU A 172 16.71 0.48 -4.57
C GLU A 172 16.88 -0.92 -5.16
N THR A 173 17.95 -1.14 -5.92
CA THR A 173 18.18 -2.42 -6.62
C THR A 173 19.47 -3.07 -6.16
N LYS A 174 20.61 -2.42 -6.41
CA LYS A 174 21.91 -3.09 -6.24
C LYS A 174 22.27 -3.29 -4.76
N MET A 175 21.90 -2.35 -3.89
CA MET A 175 22.14 -2.47 -2.46
C MET A 175 21.17 -3.45 -1.82
N ILE A 176 19.88 -3.37 -2.11
CA ILE A 176 18.82 -4.10 -1.39
C ILE A 176 18.71 -5.56 -1.81
N ASN A 177 18.75 -5.87 -3.12
CA ASN A 177 18.45 -7.20 -3.65
C ASN A 177 19.21 -8.35 -2.98
N PRO A 178 20.51 -8.22 -2.65
CA PRO A 178 21.25 -9.30 -1.99
C PRO A 178 20.70 -9.68 -0.61
N TYR A 179 19.98 -8.77 0.06
CA TYR A 179 19.54 -8.95 1.43
C TYR A 179 18.08 -9.36 1.56
N LEU A 180 17.21 -9.09 0.57
CA LEU A 180 15.75 -9.30 0.64
C LEU A 180 15.37 -10.69 1.17
N LYS A 181 15.96 -11.77 0.63
CA LYS A 181 15.64 -13.15 1.01
C LYS A 181 15.97 -13.51 2.45
N GLY A 182 16.80 -12.73 3.12
CA GLY A 182 17.22 -12.96 4.51
C GLY A 182 16.56 -12.04 5.52
N LEU A 183 15.69 -11.15 5.09
CA LEU A 183 15.01 -10.22 5.99
C LEU A 183 13.98 -10.97 6.84
N ASN A 184 14.10 -10.80 8.16
CA ASN A 184 13.07 -11.20 9.11
C ASN A 184 12.24 -9.96 9.43
N LEU A 185 11.04 -9.86 8.82
CA LEU A 185 10.15 -8.74 9.03
C LEU A 185 9.29 -8.98 10.26
N PRO A 186 9.02 -7.96 11.07
CA PRO A 186 8.12 -8.09 12.20
C PRO A 186 6.71 -8.44 11.71
N ALA A 187 6.04 -9.32 12.43
CA ALA A 187 4.64 -9.66 12.17
C ALA A 187 3.75 -8.45 12.47
N GLY A 188 2.79 -8.19 11.60
CA GLY A 188 1.80 -7.14 11.74
C GLY A 188 0.48 -7.56 11.11
N HIS A 189 -0.57 -6.79 11.36
CA HIS A 189 -1.90 -7.06 10.82
C HIS A 189 -2.44 -5.83 10.11
N ALA A 190 -3.15 -6.06 9.02
CA ALA A 190 -3.87 -5.02 8.30
C ALA A 190 -4.93 -4.37 9.21
N VAL A 191 -5.08 -3.06 9.08
CA VAL A 191 -6.10 -2.27 9.77
C VAL A 191 -6.93 -1.51 8.75
N TYR A 192 -8.19 -1.24 9.08
CA TYR A 192 -9.03 -0.39 8.26
C TYR A 192 -8.60 1.08 8.38
N LEU A 193 -8.40 1.74 7.25
CA LEU A 193 -7.99 3.14 7.16
C LEU A 193 -9.20 4.02 6.81
N GLU A 194 -9.54 4.98 7.68
CA GLU A 194 -10.66 5.90 7.40
C GLU A 194 -10.39 6.87 6.26
N ASN A 195 -9.16 7.39 6.23
CA ASN A 195 -8.71 8.33 5.21
C ASN A 195 -7.33 7.91 4.71
N VAL A 196 -7.31 7.22 3.59
CA VAL A 196 -6.06 6.72 2.99
C VAL A 196 -5.15 7.86 2.58
N ASN A 197 -5.69 8.97 2.05
CA ASN A 197 -4.86 10.12 1.68
C ASN A 197 -4.12 10.71 2.88
N GLU A 198 -4.76 10.83 4.04
CA GLU A 198 -4.09 11.30 5.26
C GLU A 198 -2.94 10.39 5.67
N VAL A 199 -3.16 9.07 5.65
CA VAL A 199 -2.13 8.07 5.98
C VAL A 199 -0.96 8.15 4.98
N VAL A 200 -1.27 8.24 3.68
CA VAL A 200 -0.25 8.37 2.62
C VAL A 200 0.60 9.64 2.81
N PHE A 201 -0.02 10.79 3.02
CA PHE A 201 0.73 12.02 3.24
C PHE A 201 1.48 12.03 4.57
N GLN A 202 0.97 11.35 5.60
CA GLN A 202 1.67 11.21 6.87
C GLN A 202 2.97 10.42 6.70
N TYR A 203 2.94 9.22 6.08
CA TYR A 203 4.18 8.47 5.92
C TYR A 203 5.13 9.11 4.91
N ILE A 204 4.66 9.78 3.88
CA ILE A 204 5.51 10.59 2.97
C ILE A 204 6.26 11.66 3.78
N HIS A 205 5.57 12.34 4.70
CA HIS A 205 6.20 13.35 5.57
C HIS A 205 7.32 12.75 6.44
N GLU A 206 7.15 11.51 6.89
CA GLU A 206 8.15 10.82 7.71
C GLU A 206 9.31 10.25 6.87
N LEU A 207 9.03 9.82 5.63
CA LEU A 207 10.02 9.16 4.76
C LEU A 207 10.84 10.14 3.91
N TYR A 208 10.26 11.26 3.46
CA TYR A 208 10.98 12.23 2.64
C TYR A 208 12.33 12.67 3.22
N PRO A 209 12.47 13.00 4.52
CA PRO A 209 13.75 13.39 5.09
C PRO A 209 14.83 12.30 5.05
N GLN A 210 14.44 11.03 4.90
CA GLN A 210 15.35 9.89 4.87
C GLN A 210 16.22 9.88 3.60
N MET A 211 15.82 10.57 2.53
CA MET A 211 16.66 10.74 1.36
C MET A 211 18.04 11.34 1.69
N ASN A 212 18.12 12.20 2.70
CA ASN A 212 19.39 12.79 3.14
C ASN A 212 20.33 11.72 3.72
N GLN A 213 19.81 10.71 4.39
CA GLN A 213 20.59 9.59 4.93
C GLN A 213 21.14 8.74 3.78
N ILE A 214 20.34 8.51 2.72
CA ILE A 214 20.76 7.79 1.53
C ILE A 214 21.93 8.52 0.83
N LEU A 215 21.77 9.84 0.62
CA LEU A 215 22.81 10.67 0.00
C LEU A 215 24.07 10.72 0.84
N ALA A 216 23.96 10.79 2.16
CA ALA A 216 25.10 10.77 3.07
C ALA A 216 25.85 9.42 3.03
N ALA A 217 25.10 8.31 3.06
CA ALA A 217 25.67 6.97 2.96
C ALA A 217 26.39 6.73 1.62
N ASP A 218 25.80 7.17 0.50
CA ASP A 218 26.43 7.13 -0.83
C ASP A 218 27.75 7.91 -0.87
N SER A 219 27.76 9.11 -0.26
CA SER A 219 28.97 9.94 -0.19
C SER A 219 30.09 9.27 0.61
N ILE A 220 29.75 8.60 1.70
CA ILE A 220 30.72 7.86 2.52
C ILE A 220 31.21 6.62 1.77
N ALA A 221 30.29 5.81 1.23
CA ALA A 221 30.60 4.59 0.51
C ALA A 221 31.46 4.87 -0.73
N THR A 222 31.18 5.95 -1.48
CA THR A 222 31.98 6.36 -2.66
C THR A 222 33.40 6.79 -2.28
N LYS A 223 33.61 7.39 -1.11
CA LYS A 223 34.98 7.72 -0.63
C LYS A 223 35.77 6.49 -0.25
N ILE A 224 35.11 5.46 0.28
CA ILE A 224 35.74 4.19 0.67
C ILE A 224 36.03 3.35 -0.58
N ASP A 225 35.07 3.28 -1.48
CA ASP A 225 35.15 2.49 -2.71
C ASP A 225 34.60 3.30 -3.90
N PRO A 226 35.48 4.07 -4.59
CA PRO A 226 35.10 4.86 -5.75
C PRO A 226 34.67 4.01 -6.98
N ALA A 227 35.04 2.72 -7.01
CA ALA A 227 34.64 1.80 -8.08
C ALA A 227 33.16 1.35 -7.96
N GLN A 228 32.56 1.58 -6.78
CA GLN A 228 31.18 1.21 -6.47
C GLN A 228 30.92 -0.30 -6.66
N ASP A 229 31.81 -1.12 -6.15
CA ASP A 229 31.71 -2.59 -6.13
C ASP A 229 31.06 -3.12 -4.84
N SER A 230 31.36 -4.36 -4.48
CA SER A 230 30.77 -5.02 -3.29
C SER A 230 31.05 -4.30 -1.98
N THR A 231 32.21 -3.64 -1.83
CA THR A 231 32.57 -2.88 -0.64
C THR A 231 31.69 -1.63 -0.50
N TYR A 232 31.43 -0.95 -1.60
CA TYR A 232 30.50 0.18 -1.63
C TYR A 232 29.10 -0.22 -1.18
N TYR A 233 28.51 -1.29 -1.74
CA TYR A 233 27.17 -1.74 -1.39
C TYR A 233 27.09 -2.26 0.04
N ALA A 234 28.09 -2.97 0.53
CA ALA A 234 28.17 -3.40 1.92
C ALA A 234 28.24 -2.20 2.90
N THR A 235 28.99 -1.16 2.53
CA THR A 235 29.09 0.08 3.31
C THR A 235 27.75 0.83 3.34
N MET A 236 27.08 0.95 2.20
CA MET A 236 25.74 1.55 2.14
C MET A 236 24.73 0.77 2.98
N TRP A 237 24.70 -0.57 2.84
CA TRP A 237 23.80 -1.41 3.61
C TRP A 237 24.02 -1.25 5.11
N SER A 238 25.28 -1.32 5.58
CA SER A 238 25.61 -1.15 7.01
C SER A 238 25.16 0.21 7.58
N ALA A 239 25.02 1.23 6.74
CA ALA A 239 24.56 2.56 7.15
C ALA A 239 23.03 2.73 7.10
N LEU A 240 22.33 1.92 6.27
CA LEU A 240 20.94 2.14 5.89
C LEU A 240 20.02 0.95 6.20
N ASP A 241 20.54 -0.17 6.68
CA ASP A 241 19.78 -1.41 6.88
C ASP A 241 18.50 -1.20 7.71
N SER A 242 18.63 -0.60 8.90
CA SER A 242 17.50 -0.34 9.78
C SER A 242 16.43 0.52 9.11
N MET A 243 16.83 1.65 8.50
CA MET A 243 15.92 2.55 7.81
C MET A 243 15.23 1.86 6.62
N THR A 244 15.98 1.07 5.86
CA THR A 244 15.48 0.36 4.68
C THR A 244 14.50 -0.75 5.08
N ILE A 245 14.83 -1.53 6.13
CA ILE A 245 13.97 -2.57 6.67
C ILE A 245 12.67 -1.96 7.20
N ASP A 246 12.76 -0.84 7.91
CA ASP A 246 11.57 -0.13 8.42
C ASP A 246 10.67 0.36 7.27
N ALA A 247 11.25 0.92 6.20
CA ALA A 247 10.50 1.37 5.02
C ALA A 247 9.80 0.19 4.31
N LEU A 248 10.49 -0.93 4.12
CA LEU A 248 9.92 -2.15 3.54
C LEU A 248 8.79 -2.70 4.41
N ASN A 249 8.98 -2.79 5.72
CA ASN A 249 7.99 -3.31 6.65
C ASN A 249 6.73 -2.42 6.69
N ARG A 250 6.91 -1.11 6.72
CA ARG A 250 5.77 -0.16 6.64
C ARG A 250 5.03 -0.30 5.31
N SER A 251 5.74 -0.38 4.19
CA SER A 251 5.13 -0.60 2.88
C SER A 251 4.25 -1.86 2.84
N ILE A 252 4.71 -2.97 3.44
CA ILE A 252 3.97 -4.22 3.56
C ILE A 252 2.67 -4.03 4.37
N LEU A 253 2.77 -3.41 5.55
CA LEU A 253 1.62 -3.22 6.43
C LEU A 253 0.62 -2.21 5.88
N ASP A 254 1.09 -1.13 5.29
CA ASP A 254 0.24 -0.12 4.67
C ASP A 254 -0.46 -0.67 3.43
N LEU A 255 0.24 -1.46 2.59
CA LEU A 255 -0.38 -2.15 1.47
C LEU A 255 -1.48 -3.13 1.92
N ALA A 256 -1.19 -3.96 2.92
CA ALA A 256 -2.19 -4.88 3.47
C ALA A 256 -3.41 -4.12 4.01
N SER A 257 -3.19 -3.00 4.71
CA SER A 257 -4.25 -2.15 5.25
C SER A 257 -5.07 -1.47 4.14
N ILE A 258 -4.42 -1.04 3.06
CA ILE A 258 -5.08 -0.45 1.89
C ILE A 258 -5.91 -1.51 1.16
N TRP A 259 -5.40 -2.72 0.92
CA TRP A 259 -6.17 -3.83 0.35
C TRP A 259 -7.38 -4.18 1.22
N TYR A 260 -7.17 -4.30 2.53
CA TYR A 260 -8.26 -4.57 3.48
C TYR A 260 -9.34 -3.48 3.45
N THR A 261 -8.92 -2.22 3.49
CA THR A 261 -9.82 -1.06 3.41
C THR A 261 -10.62 -1.07 2.10
N THR A 262 -9.95 -1.35 0.97
CA THR A 262 -10.58 -1.44 -0.35
C THR A 262 -11.63 -2.55 -0.40
N TRP A 263 -11.30 -3.75 0.10
CA TRP A 263 -12.21 -4.89 0.16
C TRP A 263 -13.44 -4.60 1.05
N VAL A 264 -13.23 -3.98 2.21
CA VAL A 264 -14.33 -3.57 3.11
C VAL A 264 -15.23 -2.55 2.43
N ASN A 265 -14.66 -1.55 1.74
CA ASN A 265 -15.41 -0.53 1.02
C ASN A 265 -16.16 -1.08 -0.21
N ALA A 266 -15.64 -2.13 -0.84
CA ALA A 266 -16.33 -2.89 -1.89
C ALA A 266 -17.54 -3.71 -1.37
N GLY A 267 -17.75 -3.78 -0.06
CA GLY A 267 -18.84 -4.55 0.55
C GLY A 267 -18.45 -5.99 0.90
N CYS A 268 -17.17 -6.27 1.08
CA CYS A 268 -16.62 -7.58 1.43
C CYS A 268 -16.99 -8.69 0.43
N PRO A 269 -16.82 -8.51 -0.88
CA PRO A 269 -17.14 -9.53 -1.87
C PRO A 269 -16.10 -10.66 -1.87
N TYR A 270 -16.53 -11.86 -2.27
CA TYR A 270 -15.65 -13.01 -2.43
C TYR A 270 -15.53 -13.42 -3.90
N PRO A 271 -14.35 -13.92 -4.33
CA PRO A 271 -14.22 -14.47 -5.68
C PRO A 271 -15.12 -15.69 -5.90
N PRO A 272 -15.48 -16.00 -7.16
CA PRO A 272 -16.27 -17.18 -7.49
C PRO A 272 -15.63 -18.47 -6.97
N GLY A 273 -16.43 -19.32 -6.32
CA GLY A 273 -15.94 -20.57 -5.73
C GLY A 273 -15.37 -20.44 -4.31
N VAL A 274 -15.14 -19.25 -3.84
CA VAL A 274 -14.82 -19.00 -2.44
C VAL A 274 -16.12 -18.73 -1.68
N ASN A 275 -16.53 -19.69 -0.87
CA ASN A 275 -17.68 -19.49 0.01
C ASN A 275 -17.26 -18.70 1.26
N SER A 276 -18.06 -17.72 1.62
CA SER A 276 -17.88 -17.02 2.91
C SER A 276 -17.92 -17.97 4.12
N THR A 277 -18.33 -19.22 3.91
CA THR A 277 -18.39 -20.29 4.90
C THR A 277 -17.21 -21.26 4.84
N GLU A 278 -16.47 -21.38 3.71
CA GLU A 278 -15.33 -22.30 3.60
C GLU A 278 -14.01 -21.70 4.12
N ALA A 279 -13.86 -20.40 4.09
CA ALA A 279 -12.71 -19.72 4.72
C ALA A 279 -12.74 -19.82 6.25
N VAL A 280 -13.76 -20.43 6.86
CA VAL A 280 -14.02 -20.38 8.29
C VAL A 280 -14.63 -21.67 8.85
N ALA A 281 -14.41 -22.82 8.23
CA ALA A 281 -15.01 -24.08 8.71
C ALA A 281 -14.44 -24.55 10.07
N ASP A 282 -13.27 -24.07 10.48
CA ASP A 282 -12.63 -24.40 11.77
C ASP A 282 -12.34 -23.16 12.64
N ASP A 283 -12.67 -21.93 12.19
CA ASP A 283 -12.29 -20.70 12.87
C ASP A 283 -13.49 -19.86 13.31
N LEU A 284 -13.24 -18.96 14.25
CA LEU A 284 -14.18 -17.95 14.75
C LEU A 284 -14.73 -17.10 13.60
N THR A 285 -16.06 -16.91 13.50
CA THR A 285 -16.69 -16.03 12.50
C THR A 285 -17.51 -14.93 13.12
N LEU A 286 -17.58 -13.77 12.42
CA LEU A 286 -18.46 -12.66 12.77
C LEU A 286 -19.13 -12.11 11.50
N LYS A 287 -20.47 -12.05 11.51
CA LYS A 287 -21.29 -11.47 10.43
C LYS A 287 -22.26 -10.48 10.98
N ILE A 288 -22.47 -9.37 10.28
CA ILE A 288 -23.52 -8.40 10.61
C ILE A 288 -24.47 -8.22 9.43
N LYS A 289 -25.76 -8.00 9.77
CA LYS A 289 -26.78 -7.61 8.80
C LYS A 289 -27.58 -6.46 9.39
N LYS A 290 -27.52 -5.30 8.76
CA LYS A 290 -28.32 -4.14 9.10
C LYS A 290 -29.68 -4.22 8.38
N THR A 291 -30.77 -4.02 9.11
CA THR A 291 -32.10 -3.89 8.53
C THR A 291 -32.52 -2.43 8.69
N ALA A 292 -32.60 -1.72 7.58
CA ALA A 292 -33.13 -0.35 7.55
C ALA A 292 -34.67 -0.39 7.60
N CYS A 293 -35.26 0.52 8.36
CA CYS A 293 -36.69 0.77 8.36
C CYS A 293 -36.93 2.26 8.19
N LEU A 294 -37.81 2.66 7.27
CA LEU A 294 -37.97 4.06 6.83
C LEU A 294 -38.35 5.04 7.97
N PHE A 295 -38.91 4.53 9.08
CA PHE A 295 -39.38 5.35 10.22
C PHE A 295 -38.90 4.84 11.58
N MET A 296 -38.02 3.83 11.64
CA MET A 296 -37.54 3.29 12.89
C MET A 296 -36.02 3.20 12.88
N ARG A 297 -35.42 3.17 14.08
CA ARG A 297 -33.96 2.99 14.24
C ARG A 297 -33.54 1.66 13.61
N PRO A 298 -32.43 1.63 12.84
CA PRO A 298 -31.93 0.40 12.23
C PRO A 298 -31.69 -0.66 13.30
N THR A 299 -32.02 -1.90 12.97
CA THR A 299 -31.71 -3.07 13.79
C THR A 299 -30.53 -3.79 13.13
N VAL A 300 -29.48 -4.04 13.90
CA VAL A 300 -28.32 -4.82 13.48
C VAL A 300 -28.49 -6.24 14.02
N LYS A 301 -28.43 -7.23 13.14
CA LYS A 301 -28.28 -8.63 13.48
C LYS A 301 -26.79 -8.96 13.46
N VAL A 302 -26.28 -9.41 14.59
CA VAL A 302 -24.91 -9.93 14.72
C VAL A 302 -25.00 -11.44 14.81
N THR A 303 -24.27 -12.14 13.95
CA THR A 303 -24.15 -13.60 13.97
C THR A 303 -22.68 -13.96 14.05
N TYR A 304 -22.32 -14.85 14.96
CA TYR A 304 -20.95 -15.35 15.11
C TYR A 304 -20.95 -16.86 15.33
N PHE A 305 -19.88 -17.49 14.97
CA PHE A 305 -19.64 -18.92 15.19
C PHE A 305 -18.41 -19.09 16.06
N LEU A 306 -18.50 -19.98 17.04
CA LEU A 306 -17.42 -20.40 17.91
C LEU A 306 -17.05 -21.85 17.56
N PRO A 307 -15.78 -22.15 17.23
CA PRO A 307 -15.34 -23.52 16.97
C PRO A 307 -15.29 -24.38 18.24
N ALA A 308 -15.16 -23.74 19.41
CA ALA A 308 -15.14 -24.36 20.74
C ALA A 308 -15.76 -23.42 21.77
N ASP A 309 -16.07 -23.96 22.97
CA ASP A 309 -16.53 -23.15 24.09
C ASP A 309 -15.48 -22.07 24.44
N ASP A 310 -15.84 -20.81 24.44
CA ASP A 310 -14.90 -19.72 24.69
C ASP A 310 -15.52 -18.50 25.40
N ALA A 311 -14.66 -17.71 26.02
CA ALA A 311 -15.04 -16.39 26.51
C ALA A 311 -15.12 -15.41 25.34
N VAL A 312 -16.28 -14.81 25.15
CA VAL A 312 -16.56 -13.92 24.01
C VAL A 312 -16.86 -12.52 24.50
N SER A 313 -16.20 -11.55 23.90
CA SER A 313 -16.49 -10.14 24.06
C SER A 313 -16.83 -9.53 22.70
N ILE A 314 -18.05 -8.98 22.55
CA ILE A 314 -18.46 -8.27 21.34
C ILE A 314 -18.78 -6.83 21.72
N GLY A 315 -18.08 -5.89 21.11
CA GLY A 315 -18.28 -4.46 21.32
C GLY A 315 -18.45 -3.67 20.04
N VAL A 316 -19.09 -2.50 20.15
CA VAL A 316 -19.11 -1.48 19.10
C VAL A 316 -18.02 -0.47 19.42
N TYR A 317 -17.16 -0.22 18.47
CA TYR A 317 -16.02 0.67 18.59
C TYR A 317 -16.12 1.81 17.59
N ASP A 318 -15.65 2.98 17.98
CA ASP A 318 -15.48 4.09 17.04
C ASP A 318 -14.21 3.89 16.19
N THR A 319 -13.97 4.83 15.32
CA THR A 319 -12.85 4.85 14.39
C THR A 319 -11.49 5.06 15.06
N HIS A 320 -11.47 5.51 16.31
CA HIS A 320 -10.27 5.63 17.15
C HIS A 320 -10.02 4.36 17.99
N GLY A 321 -10.84 3.30 17.77
CA GLY A 321 -10.75 2.06 18.53
C GLY A 321 -11.28 2.17 19.97
N GLN A 322 -12.03 3.23 20.32
CA GLN A 322 -12.63 3.38 21.62
C GLN A 322 -13.95 2.61 21.70
N LEU A 323 -14.14 1.85 22.78
CA LEU A 323 -15.38 1.11 23.02
C LEU A 323 -16.55 2.09 23.24
N VAL A 324 -17.49 2.11 22.30
CA VAL A 324 -18.72 2.91 22.37
C VAL A 324 -19.82 2.15 23.10
N ARG A 325 -19.89 0.83 22.89
CA ARG A 325 -20.90 -0.03 23.53
C ARG A 325 -20.47 -1.48 23.58
N GLN A 326 -20.60 -2.09 24.75
CA GLN A 326 -20.50 -3.54 24.93
C GLN A 326 -21.81 -4.20 24.51
N LEU A 327 -21.76 -5.24 23.68
CA LEU A 327 -22.92 -6.02 23.22
C LEU A 327 -22.97 -7.39 23.89
N VAL A 328 -21.86 -8.10 23.97
CA VAL A 328 -21.70 -9.42 24.61
C VAL A 328 -20.43 -9.40 25.44
N ASN A 329 -20.44 -10.04 26.59
CA ASN A 329 -19.26 -10.29 27.43
C ASN A 329 -19.58 -11.46 28.36
N GLU A 330 -19.50 -12.68 27.81
CA GLU A 330 -19.84 -13.92 28.51
C GLU A 330 -19.10 -15.12 27.94
N ASN A 331 -19.23 -16.28 28.59
CA ASN A 331 -18.77 -17.54 28.04
C ASN A 331 -19.91 -18.19 27.23
N ASP A 332 -19.61 -18.45 25.95
CA ASP A 332 -20.53 -19.12 25.06
C ASP A 332 -20.03 -20.51 24.66
N MET A 333 -20.95 -21.42 24.39
CA MET A 333 -20.63 -22.76 23.88
C MET A 333 -20.28 -22.72 22.41
N ALA A 334 -19.58 -23.77 21.93
CA ALA A 334 -19.34 -23.98 20.50
C ALA A 334 -20.65 -23.90 19.70
N GLY A 335 -20.59 -23.32 18.50
CA GLY A 335 -21.73 -23.21 17.60
C GLY A 335 -22.06 -21.81 17.13
N VAL A 336 -23.23 -21.69 16.47
CA VAL A 336 -23.69 -20.44 15.88
C VAL A 336 -24.53 -19.65 16.88
N HIS A 337 -24.12 -18.45 17.16
CA HIS A 337 -24.83 -17.50 18.03
C HIS A 337 -25.40 -16.35 17.21
N THR A 338 -26.55 -15.83 17.63
CA THR A 338 -27.20 -14.69 16.97
C THR A 338 -27.79 -13.76 18.00
N MET A 339 -27.45 -12.48 17.88
CA MET A 339 -28.09 -11.42 18.64
C MET A 339 -28.66 -10.34 17.74
N ARG A 340 -29.60 -9.56 18.25
CA ARG A 340 -30.17 -8.39 17.57
C ARG A 340 -30.09 -7.18 18.49
N TRP A 341 -29.66 -6.08 17.90
CA TRP A 341 -29.47 -4.85 18.64
C TRP A 341 -30.01 -3.65 17.84
N LYS A 342 -30.69 -2.74 18.51
CA LYS A 342 -31.17 -1.48 17.93
C LYS A 342 -30.10 -0.41 18.05
N MET A 343 -29.70 0.18 16.91
CA MET A 343 -28.69 1.23 16.88
C MET A 343 -29.13 2.45 17.68
N GLY A 344 -28.25 2.94 18.54
CA GLY A 344 -28.44 4.22 19.23
C GLY A 344 -28.32 5.42 18.26
N PRO A 345 -28.93 6.58 18.61
CA PRO A 345 -28.88 7.76 17.75
C PRO A 345 -27.44 8.24 17.46
N GLN A 346 -26.53 8.02 18.38
CA GLN A 346 -25.11 8.41 18.28
C GLN A 346 -24.34 7.58 17.24
N LEU A 347 -24.87 6.45 16.79
CA LEU A 347 -24.24 5.55 15.82
C LEU A 347 -24.82 5.71 14.42
N VAL A 348 -25.88 6.53 14.28
CA VAL A 348 -26.49 6.82 12.97
C VAL A 348 -25.67 7.91 12.28
N ASN A 349 -25.39 7.73 11.00
CA ASN A 349 -24.57 8.61 10.14
C ASN A 349 -23.08 8.69 10.55
N SER A 350 -22.54 7.64 11.18
CA SER A 350 -21.13 7.52 11.49
C SER A 350 -20.64 6.10 11.25
N VAL A 351 -19.35 5.95 11.02
CA VAL A 351 -18.69 4.64 10.83
C VAL A 351 -18.31 4.12 12.21
N HIS A 352 -18.60 2.85 12.44
CA HIS A 352 -18.20 2.12 13.64
C HIS A 352 -17.76 0.71 13.25
N PHE A 353 -17.15 0.00 14.19
CA PHE A 353 -16.78 -1.39 14.02
C PHE A 353 -17.46 -2.24 15.09
N ILE A 354 -17.96 -3.41 14.71
CA ILE A 354 -18.29 -4.45 15.66
C ILE A 354 -17.10 -5.37 15.74
N ARG A 355 -16.48 -5.43 16.92
CA ARG A 355 -15.34 -6.28 17.18
C ARG A 355 -15.77 -7.41 18.09
N LEU A 356 -15.42 -8.64 17.70
CA LEU A 356 -15.53 -9.85 18.50
C LEU A 356 -14.11 -10.26 18.93
N SER A 357 -13.91 -10.39 20.22
CA SER A 357 -12.65 -10.91 20.78
C SER A 357 -12.95 -12.19 21.55
N SER A 358 -12.15 -13.22 21.32
CA SER A 358 -12.13 -14.49 22.07
C SER A 358 -10.71 -14.77 22.57
N ARG A 359 -10.48 -15.90 23.23
CA ARG A 359 -9.13 -16.30 23.63
C ARG A 359 -8.26 -16.67 22.45
N SER A 360 -8.87 -17.14 21.37
CA SER A 360 -8.17 -17.69 20.21
C SER A 360 -7.98 -16.69 19.08
N ALA A 361 -8.89 -15.69 18.94
CA ALA A 361 -8.85 -14.74 17.83
C ALA A 361 -9.65 -13.46 18.11
N GLU A 362 -9.42 -12.45 17.31
CA GLU A 362 -10.17 -11.20 17.27
C GLU A 362 -10.62 -10.92 15.82
N LEU A 363 -11.91 -10.58 15.67
CA LEU A 363 -12.51 -10.23 14.39
C LEU A 363 -13.20 -8.88 14.47
N ALA A 364 -13.13 -8.09 13.41
CA ALA A 364 -13.83 -6.83 13.31
C ALA A 364 -14.58 -6.72 11.99
N VAL A 365 -15.81 -6.17 12.05
CA VAL A 365 -16.64 -5.91 10.88
C VAL A 365 -17.14 -4.46 10.92
N LYS A 366 -17.02 -3.75 9.80
CA LYS A 366 -17.50 -2.36 9.67
C LYS A 366 -19.01 -2.29 9.84
N LEU A 367 -19.46 -1.39 10.68
CA LEU A 367 -20.86 -1.02 10.86
C LEU A 367 -21.08 0.38 10.29
N ASP A 368 -21.60 0.45 9.08
CA ASP A 368 -21.96 1.73 8.46
C ASP A 368 -23.27 2.25 9.07
N GLY A 369 -23.21 3.44 9.66
CA GLY A 369 -24.35 4.13 10.24
C GLY A 369 -25.23 4.86 9.22
N SER A 370 -24.87 4.93 7.92
CA SER A 370 -25.65 5.61 6.88
C SER A 370 -27.08 5.05 6.78
N ARG A 371 -28.06 5.94 6.48
CA ARG A 371 -29.47 5.58 6.33
C ARG A 371 -29.76 4.89 5.01
#